data_21a4690cb94a63d652ac33aa3b97245f
#
_entry.id   21a4690cb94a63d652ac33aa3b97245f
#
_cell.length_a   1.000
_cell.length_b   1.000
_cell.length_c   1.000
_cell.angle_alpha   90.00
_cell.angle_beta   90.00
_cell.angle_gamma   90.00
#
_symmetry.space_group_name_H-M   'P 1'
#
loop_
_entity.id
_entity.type
_entity.pdbx_description
1 polymer ?
#
loop_
_entity_poly.entity_id
_entity_poly.type
_entity_poly.pdbx_seq_one_letter_code
_entity_poly.pdbx_strand_id
1 'polypeptide(L)'
;LEVHRRAGWGHMITTARIGLIAVFVALGLFFTFVSAAGVIRLPDVFSRAHTASQADTLGAGFALAAVALTIGWGPTAVKTVLLLFFIFVTNPTAAHAIARAAYEEGVEPWTQGEERR
;
A
#
# COMPACT_ATOMS: atom_id res chain seq x y z
N LEU A 1 20.86 -15.40 -35.84
CA LEU A 1 19.46 -15.72 -35.54
C LEU A 1 19.18 -15.78 -34.04
N GLU A 2 20.07 -16.43 -33.27
CA GLU A 2 19.92 -16.53 -31.82
C GLU A 2 20.16 -15.21 -31.10
N VAL A 3 21.07 -14.39 -31.60
CA VAL A 3 21.35 -13.03 -31.09
C VAL A 3 20.14 -12.12 -31.26
N HIS A 4 19.50 -12.13 -32.42
CA HIS A 4 18.27 -11.36 -32.68
C HIS A 4 17.10 -11.82 -31.82
N ARG A 5 16.98 -13.13 -31.62
CA ARG A 5 15.93 -13.68 -30.77
C ARG A 5 16.10 -13.25 -29.31
N ARG A 6 17.32 -13.32 -28.79
CA ARG A 6 17.64 -12.88 -27.41
C ARG A 6 17.43 -11.38 -27.22
N ALA A 7 17.80 -10.56 -28.22
CA ALA A 7 17.57 -9.12 -28.18
C ALA A 7 16.08 -8.79 -28.15
N GLY A 8 15.27 -9.51 -28.94
CA GLY A 8 13.80 -9.32 -28.95
C GLY A 8 13.17 -9.70 -27.62
N TRP A 9 13.59 -10.81 -27.04
CA TRP A 9 13.12 -11.23 -25.72
C TRP A 9 13.50 -10.23 -24.62
N GLY A 10 14.72 -9.70 -24.67
CA GLY A 10 15.18 -8.68 -23.72
C GLY A 10 14.33 -7.42 -23.79
N HIS A 11 13.98 -6.97 -24.99
CA HIS A 11 13.09 -5.82 -25.18
C HIS A 11 11.68 -6.06 -24.64
N MET A 12 11.12 -7.24 -24.91
CA MET A 12 9.79 -7.61 -24.42
C MET A 12 9.76 -7.64 -22.88
N ILE A 13 10.75 -8.27 -22.26
CA ILE A 13 10.84 -8.37 -20.80
C ILE A 13 10.99 -6.98 -20.19
N THR A 14 11.84 -6.12 -20.76
CA THR A 14 12.06 -4.75 -20.27
C THR A 14 10.79 -3.92 -20.38
N THR A 15 10.09 -4.00 -21.51
CA THR A 15 8.84 -3.27 -21.72
C THR A 15 7.75 -3.74 -20.76
N ALA A 16 7.61 -5.05 -20.58
CA ALA A 16 6.64 -5.62 -19.64
C ALA A 16 6.95 -5.19 -18.21
N ARG A 17 8.22 -5.18 -17.83
CA ARG A 17 8.67 -4.75 -16.50
C ARG A 17 8.35 -3.28 -16.25
N ILE A 18 8.64 -2.40 -17.20
CA ILE A 18 8.34 -0.96 -17.11
C ILE A 18 6.84 -0.75 -16.98
N GLY A 19 6.04 -1.45 -17.77
CA GLY A 19 4.60 -1.38 -17.71
C GLY A 19 4.06 -1.81 -16.35
N LEU A 20 4.58 -2.89 -15.80
CA LEU A 20 4.18 -3.39 -14.48
C LEU A 20 4.58 -2.42 -13.37
N ILE A 21 5.77 -1.83 -13.44
CA ILE A 21 6.23 -0.80 -12.50
C ILE A 21 5.29 0.41 -12.55
N ALA A 22 4.95 0.87 -13.74
CA ALA A 22 4.03 2.01 -13.91
C ALA A 22 2.65 1.73 -13.32
N VAL A 23 2.12 0.53 -13.52
CA VAL A 23 0.83 0.12 -12.94
C VAL A 23 0.90 0.11 -11.41
N PHE A 24 1.95 -0.45 -10.83
CA PHE A 24 2.10 -0.50 -9.38
C PHE A 24 2.28 0.88 -8.76
N VAL A 25 3.04 1.77 -9.40
CA VAL A 25 3.17 3.16 -8.95
C VAL A 25 1.80 3.86 -9.00
N ALA A 26 1.07 3.68 -10.08
CA ALA A 26 -0.26 4.28 -10.24
C ALA A 26 -1.24 3.79 -9.17
N LEU A 27 -1.26 2.48 -8.90
CA LEU A 27 -2.10 1.88 -7.85
C LEU A 27 -1.69 2.38 -6.47
N GLY A 28 -0.40 2.46 -6.19
CA GLY A 28 0.12 2.98 -4.93
C GLY A 28 -0.33 4.42 -4.70
N LEU A 29 -0.19 5.28 -5.69
CA LEU A 29 -0.64 6.66 -5.63
C LEU A 29 -2.16 6.75 -5.48
N PHE A 30 -2.91 5.96 -6.22
CA PHE A 30 -4.37 5.93 -6.15
C PHE A 30 -4.84 5.59 -4.74
N PHE A 31 -4.35 4.51 -4.16
CA PHE A 31 -4.75 4.11 -2.81
C PHE A 31 -4.31 5.11 -1.76
N THR A 32 -3.16 5.73 -1.93
CA THR A 32 -2.67 6.77 -1.03
C THR A 32 -3.60 8.00 -1.05
N PHE A 33 -4.01 8.45 -2.23
CA PHE A 33 -4.93 9.58 -2.35
C PHE A 33 -6.32 9.25 -1.82
N VAL A 34 -6.84 8.07 -2.11
CA VAL A 34 -8.15 7.62 -1.58
C VAL A 34 -8.10 7.56 -0.06
N SER A 35 -7.02 7.03 0.51
CA SER A 35 -6.84 6.93 1.95
C SER A 35 -6.70 8.29 2.61
N ALA A 36 -5.96 9.21 2.01
CA ALA A 36 -5.83 10.58 2.50
C ALA A 36 -7.20 11.28 2.53
N ALA A 37 -7.96 11.14 1.45
CA ALA A 37 -9.31 11.71 1.40
C ALA A 37 -10.22 11.09 2.46
N GLY A 38 -10.12 9.78 2.68
CA GLY A 38 -10.89 9.09 3.70
C GLY A 38 -10.55 9.56 5.11
N VAL A 39 -9.28 9.73 5.43
CA VAL A 39 -8.85 10.24 6.74
C VAL A 39 -9.43 11.64 7.02
N ILE A 40 -9.53 12.48 5.99
CA ILE A 40 -10.07 13.82 6.13
C ILE A 40 -11.59 13.81 6.21
N ARG A 41 -12.27 12.94 5.45
CA ARG A 41 -13.72 12.99 5.24
C ARG A 41 -14.54 12.06 6.13
N LEU A 42 -13.94 10.97 6.63
CA LEU A 42 -14.69 10.02 7.43
C LEU A 42 -15.03 10.56 8.82
N PRO A 43 -16.19 10.19 9.38
CA PRO A 43 -16.73 10.85 10.57
C PRO A 43 -16.12 10.38 11.88
N ASP A 44 -15.53 9.18 11.96
CA ASP A 44 -15.06 8.65 13.23
C ASP A 44 -13.61 8.14 13.19
N VAL A 45 -13.04 7.97 14.38
CA VAL A 45 -11.66 7.49 14.55
C VAL A 45 -11.47 6.08 13.98
N PHE A 46 -12.48 5.22 14.12
CA PHE A 46 -12.39 3.82 13.69
C PHE A 46 -12.30 3.72 12.17
N SER A 47 -13.16 4.43 11.45
CA SER A 47 -13.14 4.49 9.99
C SER A 47 -11.87 5.15 9.48
N ARG A 48 -11.42 6.23 10.14
CA ARG A 48 -10.19 6.93 9.78
C ARG A 48 -8.95 6.06 10.00
N ALA A 49 -8.91 5.30 11.09
CA ALA A 49 -7.81 4.37 11.35
C ALA A 49 -7.75 3.26 10.30
N HIS A 50 -8.91 2.73 9.88
CA HIS A 50 -8.99 1.74 8.82
C HIS A 50 -8.45 2.30 7.50
N THR A 51 -8.83 3.52 7.16
CA THR A 51 -8.40 4.19 5.92
C THR A 51 -6.90 4.50 5.95
N ALA A 52 -6.37 4.93 7.08
CA ALA A 52 -4.93 5.14 7.25
C ALA A 52 -4.16 3.83 7.07
N SER A 53 -4.68 2.74 7.61
CA SER A 53 -4.09 1.40 7.43
C SER A 53 -4.07 0.99 5.95
N GLN A 54 -5.09 1.36 5.17
CA GLN A 54 -5.10 1.12 3.73
C GLN A 54 -3.98 1.88 3.01
N ALA A 55 -3.71 3.13 3.39
CA ALA A 55 -2.61 3.90 2.81
C ALA A 55 -1.27 3.21 3.04
N ASP A 56 -1.06 2.71 4.24
CA ASP A 56 0.19 2.04 4.59
C ASP A 56 0.30 0.65 3.95
N THR A 57 -0.80 -0.07 3.84
CA THR A 57 -0.78 -1.44 3.32
C THR A 57 -0.83 -1.46 1.79
N LEU A 58 -1.84 -0.85 1.19
CA LEU A 58 -2.02 -0.87 -0.26
C LEU A 58 -1.15 0.16 -0.96
N GLY A 59 -1.13 1.40 -0.44
CA GLY A 59 -0.33 2.47 -1.03
C GLY A 59 1.16 2.15 -0.97
N ALA A 60 1.69 1.96 0.23
CA ALA A 60 3.11 1.63 0.42
C ALA A 60 3.46 0.26 -0.15
N GLY A 61 2.53 -0.70 -0.07
CA GLY A 61 2.71 -2.04 -0.61
C GLY A 61 2.98 -2.03 -2.11
N PHE A 62 2.13 -1.35 -2.88
CA PHE A 62 2.32 -1.23 -4.33
C PHE A 62 3.57 -0.42 -4.67
N ALA A 63 3.86 0.65 -3.91
CA ALA A 63 5.06 1.45 -4.11
C ALA A 63 6.33 0.64 -3.88
N LEU A 64 6.40 -0.13 -2.80
CA LEU A 64 7.55 -1.00 -2.51
C LEU A 64 7.68 -2.13 -3.53
N ALA A 65 6.57 -2.68 -4.01
CA ALA A 65 6.60 -3.68 -5.08
C ALA A 65 7.19 -3.07 -6.36
N ALA A 66 6.82 -1.84 -6.70
CA ALA A 66 7.40 -1.12 -7.84
C ALA A 66 8.91 -0.90 -7.65
N VAL A 67 9.33 -0.53 -6.44
CA VAL A 67 10.76 -0.37 -6.11
C VAL A 67 11.51 -1.69 -6.28
N ALA A 68 10.95 -2.79 -5.77
CA ALA A 68 11.56 -4.11 -5.91
C ALA A 68 11.73 -4.51 -7.38
N LEU A 69 10.72 -4.23 -8.22
CA LEU A 69 10.79 -4.49 -9.65
C LEU A 69 11.85 -3.61 -10.35
N THR A 70 12.01 -2.37 -9.89
CA THR A 70 12.99 -1.43 -10.45
C THR A 70 14.42 -1.82 -10.13
N ILE A 71 14.67 -2.23 -8.88
CA ILE A 71 16.01 -2.62 -8.41
C ILE A 71 16.46 -3.93 -9.07
N GLY A 72 15.52 -4.83 -9.36
CA GLY A 72 15.82 -6.15 -9.87
C GLY A 72 16.21 -7.12 -8.75
N TRP A 73 16.58 -8.33 -9.15
CA TRP A 73 16.88 -9.41 -8.19
C TRP A 73 18.23 -9.18 -7.52
N GLY A 74 18.25 -9.26 -6.19
CA GLY A 74 19.46 -9.09 -5.42
C GLY A 74 19.17 -8.88 -3.93
N PRO A 75 20.20 -8.66 -3.11
CA PRO A 75 20.03 -8.47 -1.66
C PRO A 75 19.11 -7.30 -1.30
N THR A 76 19.17 -6.21 -2.06
CA THR A 76 18.32 -5.03 -1.83
C THR A 76 16.86 -5.35 -2.11
N ALA A 77 16.57 -6.12 -3.16
CA ALA A 77 15.20 -6.56 -3.46
C ALA A 77 14.64 -7.46 -2.35
N VAL A 78 15.47 -8.36 -1.81
CA VAL A 78 15.08 -9.21 -0.68
C VAL A 78 14.73 -8.36 0.54
N LYS A 79 15.54 -7.35 0.85
CA LYS A 79 15.27 -6.42 1.95
C LYS A 79 13.97 -5.65 1.74
N THR A 80 13.70 -5.22 0.51
CA THR A 80 12.46 -4.52 0.16
C THR A 80 11.24 -5.42 0.35
N VAL A 81 11.32 -6.68 -0.07
CA VAL A 81 10.24 -7.66 0.12
C VAL A 81 10.02 -7.96 1.60
N LEU A 82 11.09 -8.08 2.37
CA LEU A 82 10.99 -8.27 3.82
C LEU A 82 10.35 -7.07 4.50
N LEU A 83 10.69 -5.85 4.07
CA LEU A 83 10.05 -4.64 4.57
C LEU A 83 8.55 -4.64 4.24
N LEU A 84 8.19 -5.01 3.04
CA LEU A 84 6.80 -5.13 2.61
C LEU A 84 6.04 -6.13 3.49
N PHE A 85 6.62 -7.30 3.71
CA PHE A 85 6.04 -8.32 4.59
C PHE A 85 5.86 -7.78 6.01
N PHE A 86 6.86 -7.10 6.54
CA PHE A 86 6.82 -6.49 7.87
C PHE A 86 5.67 -5.49 7.99
N ILE A 87 5.48 -4.64 6.99
CA ILE A 87 4.38 -3.67 6.95
C ILE A 87 3.03 -4.39 6.97
N PHE A 88 2.87 -5.44 6.16
CA PHE A 88 1.62 -6.21 6.11
C PHE A 88 1.27 -6.86 7.45
N VAL A 89 2.27 -7.28 8.21
CA VAL A 89 2.05 -7.89 9.53
C VAL A 89 1.80 -6.83 10.60
N THR A 90 2.55 -5.73 10.57
CA THR A 90 2.53 -4.71 11.61
C THR A 90 1.30 -3.80 11.54
N ASN A 91 0.85 -3.47 10.34
CA ASN A 91 -0.25 -2.54 10.14
C ASN A 91 -1.58 -2.99 10.76
N PRO A 92 -2.06 -4.23 10.54
CA PRO A 92 -3.29 -4.67 11.21
C PRO A 92 -3.17 -4.62 12.73
N THR A 93 -2.01 -4.95 13.27
CA THR A 93 -1.74 -4.89 14.71
C THR A 93 -1.82 -3.46 15.23
N ALA A 94 -1.20 -2.51 14.52
CA ALA A 94 -1.24 -1.11 14.89
C ALA A 94 -2.66 -0.54 14.80
N ALA A 95 -3.38 -0.84 13.74
CA ALA A 95 -4.76 -0.40 13.56
C ALA A 95 -5.68 -0.94 14.66
N HIS A 96 -5.50 -2.22 15.02
CA HIS A 96 -6.25 -2.83 16.11
C HIS A 96 -5.94 -2.15 17.46
N ALA A 97 -4.68 -1.87 17.73
CA ALA A 97 -4.27 -1.19 18.97
C ALA A 97 -4.86 0.21 19.07
N ILE A 98 -4.87 0.97 17.97
CA ILE A 98 -5.47 2.30 17.92
C ILE A 98 -6.97 2.23 18.15
N ALA A 99 -7.66 1.32 17.48
CA ALA A 99 -9.11 1.14 17.63
C ALA A 99 -9.46 0.74 19.07
N ARG A 100 -8.71 -0.16 19.66
CA ARG A 100 -8.92 -0.60 21.02
C ARG A 100 -8.69 0.54 22.04
N ALA A 101 -7.62 1.30 21.85
CA ALA A 101 -7.33 2.45 22.71
C ALA A 101 -8.44 3.50 22.61
N ALA A 102 -8.94 3.79 21.41
CA ALA A 102 -10.03 4.73 21.20
C ALA A 102 -11.31 4.23 21.90
N TYR A 103 -11.60 2.94 21.79
CA TYR A 103 -12.77 2.34 22.46
C TYR A 103 -12.66 2.45 23.98
N GLU A 104 -11.49 2.16 24.55
CA GLU A 104 -11.25 2.24 26.00
C GLU A 104 -11.34 3.66 26.52
N GLU A 105 -11.00 4.66 25.72
CA GLU A 105 -11.13 6.09 26.04
C GLU A 105 -12.55 6.61 25.90
N GLY A 106 -13.50 5.75 25.53
CA GLY A 106 -14.90 6.13 25.42
C GLY A 106 -15.31 6.75 24.08
N VAL A 107 -14.45 6.66 23.07
CA VAL A 107 -14.80 7.11 21.72
C VAL A 107 -15.79 6.13 21.12
N GLU A 108 -16.97 6.63 20.72
CA GLU A 108 -18.02 5.81 20.12
C GLU A 108 -17.90 5.83 18.59
N PRO A 109 -18.16 4.68 17.93
CA PRO A 109 -18.25 4.66 16.46
C PRO A 109 -19.42 5.52 15.99
N TRP A 110 -19.22 6.21 14.85
CA TRP A 110 -20.32 6.96 14.23
C TRP A 110 -21.36 6.01 13.68
N THR A 111 -22.63 6.28 14.00
CA THR A 111 -23.76 5.55 13.45
C THR A 111 -24.61 6.48 12.61
N GLN A 112 -25.33 5.90 11.64
CA GLN A 112 -26.16 6.69 10.73
C GLN A 112 -27.26 7.42 11.52
N GLY A 113 -27.34 8.74 11.35
CA GLY A 113 -28.30 9.58 12.05
C GLY A 113 -27.73 10.34 13.25
N GLU A 114 -26.49 10.07 13.65
CA GLU A 114 -25.82 10.80 14.72
C GLU A 114 -24.99 11.96 14.16
N GLU A 115 -24.85 13.03 14.96
CA GLU A 115 -24.00 14.14 14.59
C GLU A 115 -22.51 13.74 14.67
N ARG A 116 -21.70 14.33 13.81
CA ARG A 116 -20.24 14.15 13.84
C ARG A 116 -19.68 14.71 15.14
N ARG A 117 -18.93 13.90 15.81
CA ARG A 117 -18.25 14.27 17.04
C ARG A 117 -16.75 14.37 16.83
#